data_20b58b1066ab258d94ff933e8c3177d8
#
_entry.id   20b58b1066ab258d94ff933e8c3177d8
#
_cell.length_a   1.000
_cell.length_b   1.000
_cell.length_c   1.000
_cell.angle_alpha   90.00
_cell.angle_beta   90.00
_cell.angle_gamma   90.00
#
_symmetry.space_group_name_H-M   'P 1'
#
loop_
_entity.id
_entity.type
_entity.pdbx_description
1 polymer ?
#
loop_
_entity_poly.entity_id
_entity_poly.type
_entity_poly.pdbx_seq_one_letter_code
_entity_poly.pdbx_strand_id
1 'polypeptide(L)'
;MIKIAVSNLAWRKSEDEKVFEIMRDLNVLNLEVSPFRDGGILPEVRKQFYDETIKLLNQYGISVAAFQALMFKYPEVSIFEGATARNKILEHLKGVLEFSNQTGATIAVFGAPKNKIRGTLSYDEAMSIAKDFFRQIAEQAKIFNVIFCIEPTPTAYGADFICNTQEAVDFVKTIGHDSLKINLDIGSSILNEENIEKIINENIDCVGHLHISEPYLKTINLSPSFHKSVAKTLKANHYNRFISIEMLPNNEIDVKNIAKIISFVKDIYQ
;
A
#
# COMPACT_ATOMS: atom_id res chain seq x y z
N MET A 1 14.26 -13.62 -3.09
CA MET A 1 14.46 -13.03 -1.74
C MET A 1 13.41 -11.96 -1.54
N ILE A 2 12.73 -11.94 -0.41
CA ILE A 2 11.73 -10.91 -0.05
C ILE A 2 12.45 -9.56 0.09
N LYS A 3 11.87 -8.51 -0.50
CA LYS A 3 12.42 -7.15 -0.45
C LYS A 3 11.66 -6.36 0.61
N ILE A 4 12.37 -5.69 1.51
CA ILE A 4 11.74 -4.90 2.59
C ILE A 4 11.74 -3.43 2.19
N ALA A 5 10.58 -2.79 2.34
CA ALA A 5 10.39 -1.35 2.27
C ALA A 5 9.87 -0.83 3.62
N VAL A 6 9.97 0.48 3.84
CA VAL A 6 9.38 1.16 4.99
C VAL A 6 8.51 2.29 4.47
N SER A 7 7.28 2.38 4.98
CA SER A 7 6.39 3.47 4.63
C SER A 7 6.78 4.77 5.32
N ASN A 8 6.80 5.86 4.56
CA ASN A 8 7.05 7.18 5.12
C ASN A 8 5.90 7.72 6.00
N LEU A 9 4.82 6.98 6.13
CA LEU A 9 3.78 7.25 7.13
C LEU A 9 4.23 6.93 8.56
N ALA A 10 5.28 6.12 8.73
CA ALA A 10 5.75 5.67 10.04
C ALA A 10 6.41 6.76 10.89
N TRP A 11 6.71 7.92 10.32
CA TRP A 11 7.35 9.04 11.03
C TRP A 11 6.91 10.39 10.46
N ARG A 12 7.27 11.49 11.14
CA ARG A 12 6.99 12.85 10.68
C ARG A 12 8.01 13.29 9.63
N LYS A 13 7.62 14.13 8.68
CA LYS A 13 8.51 14.64 7.62
C LYS A 13 9.81 15.26 8.18
N SER A 14 9.75 15.94 9.30
CA SER A 14 10.92 16.52 9.96
C SER A 14 11.97 15.51 10.42
N GLU A 15 11.64 14.21 10.38
CA GLU A 15 12.50 13.11 10.78
C GLU A 15 13.06 12.33 9.58
N ASP A 16 12.68 12.70 8.34
CA ASP A 16 13.06 11.98 7.12
C ASP A 16 14.56 11.68 7.09
N GLU A 17 15.42 12.67 7.28
CA GLU A 17 16.87 12.49 7.20
C GLU A 17 17.40 11.47 8.22
N LYS A 18 16.92 11.54 9.46
CA LYS A 18 17.32 10.60 10.53
C LYS A 18 16.86 9.17 10.23
N VAL A 19 15.65 9.02 9.71
CA VAL A 19 15.13 7.69 9.37
C VAL A 19 15.83 7.12 8.13
N PHE A 20 16.13 7.93 7.14
CA PHE A 20 16.89 7.48 5.97
C PHE A 20 18.32 7.07 6.33
N GLU A 21 18.96 7.75 7.29
CA GLU A 21 20.23 7.30 7.85
C GLU A 21 20.12 5.92 8.50
N ILE A 22 19.10 5.69 9.33
CA ILE A 22 18.81 4.38 9.94
C ILE A 22 18.57 3.31 8.88
N MET A 23 17.74 3.60 7.87
CA MET A 23 17.45 2.67 6.77
C MET A 23 18.72 2.27 6.02
N ARG A 24 19.60 3.24 5.72
CA ARG A 24 20.91 2.99 5.12
C ARG A 24 21.77 2.09 6.00
N ASP A 25 21.91 2.41 7.28
CA ASP A 25 22.77 1.68 8.23
C ASP A 25 22.27 0.25 8.46
N LEU A 26 20.95 0.04 8.38
CA LEU A 26 20.34 -1.29 8.44
C LEU A 26 20.27 -1.98 7.07
N ASN A 27 20.76 -1.35 6.00
CA ASN A 27 20.68 -1.85 4.62
C ASN A 27 19.26 -2.24 4.20
N VAL A 28 18.28 -1.40 4.55
CA VAL A 28 16.88 -1.46 4.08
C VAL A 28 16.64 -0.25 3.19
N LEU A 29 16.93 -0.39 1.90
CA LEU A 29 17.09 0.73 0.98
C LEU A 29 15.86 0.96 0.07
N ASN A 30 14.68 0.60 0.54
CA ASN A 30 13.47 0.82 -0.23
C ASN A 30 12.43 1.58 0.61
N LEU A 31 11.87 2.63 0.02
CA LEU A 31 10.85 3.47 0.62
C LEU A 31 9.50 3.22 -0.04
N GLU A 32 8.46 3.08 0.75
CA GLU A 32 7.09 3.25 0.30
C GLU A 32 6.63 4.67 0.61
N VAL A 33 6.06 5.33 -0.39
CA VAL A 33 5.75 6.75 -0.34
C VAL A 33 4.25 6.98 -0.25
N SER A 34 3.80 7.72 0.77
CA SER A 34 2.54 8.45 0.74
C SER A 34 2.83 9.86 0.19
N PRO A 35 2.55 10.11 -1.09
CA PRO A 35 2.98 11.37 -1.73
C PRO A 35 2.24 12.59 -1.19
N PHE A 36 1.06 12.36 -0.61
CA PHE A 36 0.18 13.43 -0.08
C PHE A 36 0.20 13.54 1.45
N ARG A 37 1.16 12.91 2.15
CA ARG A 37 1.20 12.92 3.62
C ARG A 37 1.24 14.33 4.21
N ASP A 38 1.86 15.28 3.49
CA ASP A 38 1.99 16.69 3.91
C ASP A 38 0.96 17.61 3.22
N GLY A 39 -0.03 17.04 2.53
CA GLY A 39 -1.04 17.77 1.76
C GLY A 39 -0.57 18.13 0.34
N GLY A 40 -1.24 19.08 -0.30
CA GLY A 40 -0.93 19.53 -1.66
C GLY A 40 -1.74 18.84 -2.75
N ILE A 41 -1.61 19.31 -3.99
CA ILE A 41 -2.19 18.72 -5.20
C ILE A 41 -1.08 18.13 -6.08
N LEU A 42 -1.44 17.23 -6.99
CA LEU A 42 -0.47 16.41 -7.71
C LEU A 42 0.69 17.17 -8.39
N PRO A 43 0.49 18.26 -9.15
CA PRO A 43 1.60 18.98 -9.79
C PRO A 43 2.60 19.57 -8.78
N GLU A 44 2.10 20.17 -7.70
CA GLU A 44 2.90 20.77 -6.64
C GLU A 44 3.65 19.70 -5.83
N VAL A 45 2.95 18.65 -5.44
CA VAL A 45 3.51 17.49 -4.71
C VAL A 45 4.63 16.84 -5.52
N ARG A 46 4.42 16.62 -6.83
CA ARG A 46 5.43 16.06 -7.73
C ARG A 46 6.67 16.94 -7.78
N LYS A 47 6.49 18.25 -8.00
CA LYS A 47 7.61 19.20 -8.01
C LYS A 47 8.39 19.17 -6.71
N GLN A 48 7.72 19.30 -5.57
CA GLN A 48 8.35 19.29 -4.26
C GLN A 48 9.08 17.96 -3.99
N PHE A 49 8.50 16.83 -4.35
CA PHE A 49 9.11 15.52 -4.18
C PHE A 49 10.44 15.41 -4.93
N TYR A 50 10.53 15.90 -6.17
CA TYR A 50 11.78 15.90 -6.92
C TYR A 50 12.79 16.90 -6.37
N ASP A 51 12.35 18.06 -5.98
CA ASP A 51 13.23 19.12 -5.50
C ASP A 51 13.85 18.81 -4.13
N GLU A 52 13.12 18.11 -3.25
CA GLU A 52 13.50 17.86 -1.87
C GLU A 52 13.78 16.37 -1.62
N THR A 53 12.74 15.51 -1.74
CA THR A 53 12.77 14.13 -1.29
C THR A 53 13.70 13.26 -2.13
N ILE A 54 13.64 13.32 -3.45
CA ILE A 54 14.50 12.51 -4.34
C ILE A 54 15.98 12.84 -4.12
N LYS A 55 16.33 14.11 -3.92
CA LYS A 55 17.72 14.48 -3.63
C LYS A 55 18.21 13.85 -2.34
N LEU A 56 17.36 13.88 -1.31
CA LEU A 56 17.67 13.28 -0.02
C LEU A 56 17.78 11.75 -0.12
N LEU A 57 16.83 11.08 -0.78
CA LEU A 57 16.88 9.63 -1.01
C LEU A 57 18.17 9.21 -1.71
N ASN A 58 18.60 9.95 -2.74
CA ASN A 58 19.84 9.68 -3.45
C ASN A 58 21.09 9.77 -2.57
N GLN A 59 21.13 10.68 -1.59
CA GLN A 59 22.24 10.81 -0.64
C GLN A 59 22.38 9.55 0.24
N TYR A 60 21.26 8.88 0.54
CA TYR A 60 21.25 7.66 1.36
C TYR A 60 21.18 6.37 0.54
N GLY A 61 21.16 6.45 -0.79
CA GLY A 61 21.06 5.30 -1.67
C GLY A 61 19.71 4.58 -1.59
N ILE A 62 18.63 5.29 -1.20
CA ILE A 62 17.29 4.74 -1.03
C ILE A 62 16.49 4.92 -2.32
N SER A 63 15.83 3.85 -2.76
CA SER A 63 14.95 3.83 -3.92
C SER A 63 13.49 3.84 -3.49
N VAL A 64 12.61 4.38 -4.33
CA VAL A 64 11.16 4.30 -4.13
C VAL A 64 10.66 2.96 -4.65
N ALA A 65 10.02 2.17 -3.79
CA ALA A 65 9.48 0.85 -4.12
C ALA A 65 8.00 0.88 -4.49
N ALA A 66 7.22 1.65 -3.73
CA ALA A 66 5.77 1.69 -3.83
C ALA A 66 5.22 3.08 -3.49
N PHE A 67 4.01 3.33 -3.98
CA PHE A 67 3.17 4.46 -3.56
C PHE A 67 1.93 3.94 -2.82
N GLN A 68 1.51 4.64 -1.76
CA GLN A 68 0.29 4.36 -1.02
C GLN A 68 -0.48 5.63 -0.66
N ALA A 69 -1.64 5.50 -0.02
CA ALA A 69 -2.52 6.63 0.36
C ALA A 69 -2.83 7.56 -0.82
N LEU A 70 -3.08 6.96 -2.00
CA LEU A 70 -3.18 7.64 -3.28
C LEU A 70 -4.30 8.67 -3.36
N MET A 71 -5.36 8.50 -2.54
CA MET A 71 -6.57 9.32 -2.53
C MET A 71 -6.65 10.29 -1.34
N PHE A 72 -5.57 10.47 -0.60
CA PHE A 72 -5.60 11.28 0.63
C PHE A 72 -6.16 12.69 0.41
N LYS A 73 -5.96 13.27 -0.79
CA LYS A 73 -6.47 14.59 -1.17
C LYS A 73 -7.95 14.60 -1.60
N TYR A 74 -8.53 13.46 -1.90
CA TYR A 74 -9.91 13.34 -2.41
C TYR A 74 -10.75 12.38 -1.54
N PRO A 75 -10.83 12.57 -0.20
CA PRO A 75 -11.55 11.64 0.67
C PRO A 75 -13.06 11.68 0.48
N GLU A 76 -13.59 12.68 -0.24
CA GLU A 76 -15.02 13.00 -0.33
C GLU A 76 -15.66 12.52 -1.63
N VAL A 77 -14.88 11.83 -2.49
CA VAL A 77 -15.35 11.38 -3.81
C VAL A 77 -15.32 9.87 -3.88
N SER A 78 -16.48 9.23 -4.03
CA SER A 78 -16.57 7.79 -4.24
C SER A 78 -16.65 7.43 -5.73
N ILE A 79 -16.08 6.27 -6.11
CA ILE A 79 -16.24 5.71 -7.46
C ILE A 79 -17.69 5.40 -7.78
N PHE A 80 -18.58 5.36 -6.80
CA PHE A 80 -19.99 5.05 -6.93
C PHE A 80 -20.89 6.29 -7.08
N GLU A 81 -20.35 7.50 -6.96
CA GLU A 81 -21.12 8.77 -7.08
C GLU A 81 -21.41 9.23 -8.51
N GLY A 82 -21.25 8.35 -9.49
CA GLY A 82 -21.57 8.62 -10.89
C GLY A 82 -20.35 8.81 -11.79
N ALA A 83 -20.58 8.99 -13.08
CA ALA A 83 -19.51 9.02 -14.10
C ALA A 83 -18.54 10.20 -13.92
N THR A 84 -19.03 11.38 -13.54
CA THR A 84 -18.17 12.55 -13.31
C THR A 84 -17.18 12.33 -12.18
N ALA A 85 -17.64 11.74 -11.08
CA ALA A 85 -16.78 11.38 -9.94
C ALA A 85 -15.72 10.36 -10.36
N ARG A 86 -16.13 9.29 -11.05
CA ARG A 86 -15.21 8.26 -11.58
C ARG A 86 -14.14 8.84 -12.48
N ASN A 87 -14.52 9.70 -13.43
CA ASN A 87 -13.57 10.32 -14.34
C ASN A 87 -12.53 11.17 -13.60
N LYS A 88 -12.97 11.93 -12.59
CA LYS A 88 -12.07 12.73 -11.75
C LYS A 88 -11.07 11.85 -11.00
N ILE A 89 -11.52 10.72 -10.44
CA ILE A 89 -10.64 9.76 -9.75
C ILE A 89 -9.69 9.08 -10.75
N LEU A 90 -10.17 8.69 -11.93
CA LEU A 90 -9.35 8.09 -12.99
C LEU A 90 -8.21 9.01 -13.42
N GLU A 91 -8.50 10.28 -13.70
CA GLU A 91 -7.47 11.26 -14.10
C GLU A 91 -6.46 11.49 -12.97
N HIS A 92 -6.91 11.58 -11.73
CA HIS A 92 -6.01 11.69 -10.59
C HIS A 92 -5.10 10.47 -10.46
N LEU A 93 -5.66 9.26 -10.47
CA LEU A 93 -4.89 8.02 -10.34
C LEU A 93 -3.94 7.80 -11.51
N LYS A 94 -4.33 8.17 -12.73
CA LYS A 94 -3.42 8.16 -13.89
C LYS A 94 -2.20 9.06 -13.65
N GLY A 95 -2.41 10.28 -13.16
CA GLY A 95 -1.30 11.17 -12.78
C GLY A 95 -0.43 10.62 -11.65
N VAL A 96 -1.02 9.91 -10.68
CA VAL A 96 -0.28 9.23 -9.62
C VAL A 96 0.55 8.07 -10.17
N LEU A 97 -0.02 7.25 -11.07
CA LEU A 97 0.70 6.14 -11.72
C LEU A 97 1.90 6.63 -12.55
N GLU A 98 1.70 7.71 -13.31
CA GLU A 98 2.79 8.37 -14.04
C GLU A 98 3.89 8.84 -13.09
N PHE A 99 3.53 9.51 -12.00
CA PHE A 99 4.46 9.96 -10.98
C PHE A 99 5.19 8.79 -10.30
N SER A 100 4.49 7.73 -9.98
CA SER A 100 5.05 6.49 -9.44
C SER A 100 6.13 5.93 -10.36
N ASN A 101 5.82 5.75 -11.64
CA ASN A 101 6.78 5.28 -12.65
C ASN A 101 8.02 6.19 -12.75
N GLN A 102 7.83 7.50 -12.79
CA GLN A 102 8.93 8.47 -12.88
C GLN A 102 9.89 8.42 -11.68
N THR A 103 9.43 7.95 -10.50
CA THR A 103 10.29 7.75 -9.33
C THR A 103 10.94 6.37 -9.28
N GLY A 104 10.61 5.49 -10.22
CA GLY A 104 11.06 4.10 -10.24
C GLY A 104 10.21 3.15 -9.39
N ALA A 105 9.13 3.64 -8.76
CA ALA A 105 8.22 2.77 -8.02
C ALA A 105 7.43 1.87 -8.98
N THR A 106 7.28 0.61 -8.57
CA THR A 106 6.62 -0.43 -9.38
C THR A 106 5.29 -0.89 -8.81
N ILE A 107 4.86 -0.31 -7.69
CA ILE A 107 3.63 -0.67 -6.97
C ILE A 107 2.88 0.60 -6.58
N ALA A 108 1.56 0.56 -6.68
CA ALA A 108 0.66 1.60 -6.19
C ALA A 108 -0.50 0.97 -5.42
N VAL A 109 -0.63 1.29 -4.12
CA VAL A 109 -1.61 0.67 -3.22
C VAL A 109 -2.83 1.57 -3.03
N PHE A 110 -4.00 1.04 -3.35
CA PHE A 110 -5.30 1.68 -3.22
C PHE A 110 -6.10 1.07 -2.07
N GLY A 111 -5.91 1.56 -0.84
CA GLY A 111 -6.74 1.25 0.31
C GLY A 111 -8.04 2.06 0.29
N ALA A 112 -7.96 3.33 0.50
CA ALA A 112 -8.96 4.38 0.27
C ALA A 112 -10.42 3.99 0.61
N PRO A 113 -10.77 3.66 1.88
CA PRO A 113 -12.09 3.16 2.24
C PRO A 113 -13.22 4.12 1.83
N LYS A 114 -13.08 5.42 2.06
CA LYS A 114 -14.08 6.44 1.73
C LYS A 114 -14.37 6.53 0.23
N ASN A 115 -13.37 6.27 -0.61
CA ASN A 115 -13.52 6.33 -2.05
C ASN A 115 -14.18 5.07 -2.65
N LYS A 116 -14.45 4.06 -1.81
CA LYS A 116 -15.14 2.80 -2.15
C LYS A 116 -16.48 2.65 -1.42
N ILE A 117 -17.05 3.70 -0.84
CA ILE A 117 -18.36 3.64 -0.21
C ILE A 117 -19.43 3.51 -1.29
N ARG A 118 -20.14 2.38 -1.32
CA ARG A 118 -21.19 2.09 -2.32
C ARG A 118 -22.53 2.76 -1.99
N GLY A 119 -22.72 3.17 -0.74
CA GLY A 119 -23.93 3.85 -0.31
C GLY A 119 -25.18 2.98 -0.45
N THR A 120 -26.15 3.47 -1.22
CA THR A 120 -27.44 2.79 -1.44
C THR A 120 -27.43 1.75 -2.58
N LEU A 121 -26.31 1.63 -3.32
CA LEU A 121 -26.22 0.62 -4.38
C LEU A 121 -26.23 -0.79 -3.80
N SER A 122 -26.87 -1.71 -4.50
CA SER A 122 -26.70 -3.14 -4.22
C SER A 122 -25.24 -3.55 -4.45
N TYR A 123 -24.83 -4.67 -3.84
CA TYR A 123 -23.47 -5.17 -4.02
C TYR A 123 -23.16 -5.49 -5.50
N ASP A 124 -24.13 -6.05 -6.23
CA ASP A 124 -23.97 -6.41 -7.66
C ASP A 124 -23.82 -5.18 -8.55
N GLU A 125 -24.61 -4.12 -8.31
CA GLU A 125 -24.46 -2.84 -9.03
C GLU A 125 -23.09 -2.22 -8.76
N ALA A 126 -22.67 -2.16 -7.49
CA ALA A 126 -21.36 -1.67 -7.10
C ALA A 126 -20.23 -2.50 -7.74
N MET A 127 -20.38 -3.83 -7.75
CA MET A 127 -19.42 -4.74 -8.37
C MET A 127 -19.29 -4.49 -9.87
N SER A 128 -20.39 -4.29 -10.60
CA SER A 128 -20.37 -3.97 -12.03
C SER A 128 -19.62 -2.67 -12.31
N ILE A 129 -19.94 -1.60 -11.56
CA ILE A 129 -19.28 -0.30 -11.69
C ILE A 129 -17.78 -0.40 -11.37
N ALA A 130 -17.44 -1.08 -10.28
CA ALA A 130 -16.06 -1.24 -9.85
C ALA A 130 -15.23 -2.05 -10.85
N LYS A 131 -15.76 -3.12 -11.44
CA LYS A 131 -15.06 -3.90 -12.47
C LYS A 131 -14.64 -3.04 -13.65
N ASP A 132 -15.54 -2.21 -14.16
CA ASP A 132 -15.23 -1.32 -15.28
C ASP A 132 -14.20 -0.26 -14.90
N PHE A 133 -14.33 0.33 -13.72
CA PHE A 133 -13.39 1.33 -13.21
C PHE A 133 -11.99 0.75 -13.01
N PHE A 134 -11.86 -0.38 -12.29
CA PHE A 134 -10.55 -0.95 -11.97
C PHE A 134 -9.89 -1.62 -13.19
N ARG A 135 -10.66 -2.05 -14.18
CA ARG A 135 -10.08 -2.47 -15.47
C ARG A 135 -9.41 -1.30 -16.18
N GLN A 136 -10.03 -0.12 -16.21
CA GLN A 136 -9.41 1.07 -16.79
C GLN A 136 -8.14 1.49 -16.04
N ILE A 137 -8.14 1.42 -14.70
CA ILE A 137 -6.94 1.69 -13.90
C ILE A 137 -5.84 0.65 -14.18
N ALA A 138 -6.17 -0.62 -14.30
CA ALA A 138 -5.22 -1.68 -14.62
C ALA A 138 -4.53 -1.48 -15.99
N GLU A 139 -5.28 -1.03 -16.99
CA GLU A 139 -4.70 -0.66 -18.29
C GLU A 139 -3.74 0.54 -18.17
N GLN A 140 -4.08 1.57 -17.38
CA GLN A 140 -3.16 2.68 -17.12
C GLN A 140 -1.92 2.20 -16.36
N ALA A 141 -2.08 1.37 -15.33
CA ALA A 141 -0.99 0.81 -14.56
C ALA A 141 -0.02 0.01 -15.45
N LYS A 142 -0.54 -0.75 -16.41
CA LYS A 142 0.26 -1.46 -17.43
C LYS A 142 1.10 -0.50 -18.28
N ILE A 143 0.51 0.60 -18.75
CA ILE A 143 1.22 1.62 -19.56
C ILE A 143 2.42 2.18 -18.78
N PHE A 144 2.26 2.41 -17.47
CA PHE A 144 3.30 2.96 -16.61
C PHE A 144 4.19 1.90 -15.94
N ASN A 145 4.06 0.60 -16.29
CA ASN A 145 4.80 -0.51 -15.67
C ASN A 145 4.66 -0.56 -14.14
N VAL A 146 3.47 -0.24 -13.64
CA VAL A 146 3.12 -0.29 -12.21
C VAL A 146 2.10 -1.40 -11.97
N ILE A 147 2.24 -2.13 -10.88
CA ILE A 147 1.20 -3.03 -10.37
C ILE A 147 0.30 -2.20 -9.46
N PHE A 148 -0.97 -2.08 -9.82
CA PHE A 148 -1.98 -1.45 -8.99
C PHE A 148 -2.56 -2.48 -8.04
N CYS A 149 -2.41 -2.26 -6.73
CA CYS A 149 -2.85 -3.18 -5.70
C CYS A 149 -4.10 -2.64 -5.01
N ILE A 150 -5.20 -3.37 -5.09
CA ILE A 150 -6.39 -3.08 -4.29
C ILE A 150 -6.16 -3.64 -2.89
N GLU A 151 -6.36 -2.81 -1.87
CA GLU A 151 -6.32 -3.22 -0.48
C GLU A 151 -7.74 -3.37 0.04
N PRO A 152 -8.11 -4.57 0.54
CA PRO A 152 -9.36 -4.75 1.26
C PRO A 152 -9.32 -3.92 2.55
N THR A 153 -10.43 -3.26 2.85
CA THR A 153 -10.50 -2.38 4.01
C THR A 153 -11.62 -2.87 4.93
N PRO A 154 -11.30 -3.32 6.15
CA PRO A 154 -12.29 -3.81 7.11
C PRO A 154 -13.44 -2.83 7.35
N THR A 155 -14.63 -3.35 7.63
CA THR A 155 -15.80 -2.55 8.00
C THR A 155 -15.55 -1.70 9.25
N ALA A 156 -14.64 -2.14 10.13
CA ALA A 156 -14.18 -1.37 11.29
C ALA A 156 -13.56 -0.01 10.91
N TYR A 157 -13.09 0.15 9.66
CA TYR A 157 -12.58 1.42 9.10
C TYR A 157 -13.64 2.19 8.30
N GLY A 158 -14.90 1.74 8.35
CA GLY A 158 -16.04 2.39 7.69
C GLY A 158 -16.22 2.02 6.22
N ALA A 159 -15.55 0.99 5.71
CA ALA A 159 -15.77 0.48 4.37
C ALA A 159 -17.05 -0.37 4.26
N ASP A 160 -17.64 -0.39 3.08
CA ASP A 160 -18.83 -1.21 2.74
C ASP A 160 -18.68 -1.96 1.41
N PHE A 161 -17.47 -1.94 0.82
CA PHE A 161 -17.14 -2.61 -0.45
C PHE A 161 -15.69 -3.11 -0.45
N ILE A 162 -15.49 -4.38 -0.77
CA ILE A 162 -14.21 -5.10 -0.68
C ILE A 162 -13.63 -4.96 0.73
N CYS A 163 -14.31 -5.58 1.70
CA CYS A 163 -14.00 -5.43 3.11
C CYS A 163 -13.06 -6.50 3.67
N ASN A 164 -12.79 -7.58 2.94
CA ASN A 164 -11.92 -8.67 3.34
C ASN A 164 -11.08 -9.17 2.17
N THR A 165 -10.05 -9.96 2.51
CA THR A 165 -9.07 -10.42 1.51
C THR A 165 -9.68 -11.36 0.47
N GLN A 166 -10.64 -12.20 0.85
CA GLN A 166 -11.29 -13.10 -0.12
C GLN A 166 -12.09 -12.31 -1.16
N GLU A 167 -12.84 -11.29 -0.75
CA GLU A 167 -13.54 -10.39 -1.69
C GLU A 167 -12.58 -9.71 -2.67
N ALA A 168 -11.42 -9.24 -2.17
CA ALA A 168 -10.40 -8.62 -3.02
C ALA A 168 -9.78 -9.63 -4.01
N VAL A 169 -9.50 -10.84 -3.57
CA VAL A 169 -8.98 -11.94 -4.42
C VAL A 169 -9.98 -12.28 -5.53
N ASP A 170 -11.25 -12.49 -5.18
CA ASP A 170 -12.30 -12.83 -6.14
C ASP A 170 -12.50 -11.69 -7.15
N PHE A 171 -12.40 -10.47 -6.67
CA PHE A 171 -12.51 -9.28 -7.50
C PHE A 171 -11.39 -9.19 -8.53
N VAL A 172 -10.12 -9.31 -8.12
CA VAL A 172 -8.98 -9.22 -9.05
C VAL A 172 -8.95 -10.40 -10.03
N LYS A 173 -9.33 -11.61 -9.58
CA LYS A 173 -9.48 -12.79 -10.44
C LYS A 173 -10.57 -12.60 -11.50
N THR A 174 -11.70 -11.98 -11.12
CA THR A 174 -12.80 -11.69 -12.07
C THR A 174 -12.38 -10.70 -13.15
N ILE A 175 -11.55 -9.71 -12.83
CA ILE A 175 -11.03 -8.74 -13.82
C ILE A 175 -9.94 -9.40 -14.69
N GLY A 176 -9.10 -10.25 -14.11
CA GLY A 176 -8.11 -11.06 -14.82
C GLY A 176 -7.01 -10.24 -15.51
N HIS A 177 -6.54 -9.15 -14.89
CA HIS A 177 -5.53 -8.26 -15.46
C HIS A 177 -4.20 -8.35 -14.68
N ASP A 178 -3.08 -8.57 -15.39
CA ASP A 178 -1.76 -8.80 -14.77
C ASP A 178 -1.26 -7.62 -13.91
N SER A 179 -1.61 -6.39 -14.29
CA SER A 179 -1.24 -5.18 -13.53
C SER A 179 -2.21 -4.86 -12.40
N LEU A 180 -3.18 -5.73 -12.10
CA LEU A 180 -4.12 -5.56 -10.99
C LEU A 180 -3.95 -6.73 -10.02
N LYS A 181 -3.58 -6.43 -8.80
CA LYS A 181 -3.32 -7.40 -7.73
C LYS A 181 -3.97 -6.90 -6.43
N ILE A 182 -3.77 -7.66 -5.35
CA ILE A 182 -4.15 -7.21 -4.00
C ILE A 182 -2.92 -6.73 -3.22
N ASN A 183 -3.14 -5.79 -2.32
CA ASN A 183 -2.27 -5.59 -1.17
C ASN A 183 -2.80 -6.43 -0.01
N LEU A 184 -1.97 -7.33 0.52
CA LEU A 184 -2.32 -8.09 1.72
C LEU A 184 -1.84 -7.30 2.95
N ASP A 185 -2.77 -6.67 3.67
CA ASP A 185 -2.47 -5.94 4.89
C ASP A 185 -2.70 -6.82 6.11
N ILE A 186 -1.64 -7.03 6.91
CA ILE A 186 -1.69 -7.92 8.08
C ILE A 186 -2.64 -7.36 9.15
N GLY A 187 -2.62 -6.07 9.42
CA GLY A 187 -3.48 -5.44 10.43
C GLY A 187 -4.96 -5.56 10.08
N SER A 188 -5.30 -5.38 8.81
CA SER A 188 -6.66 -5.59 8.29
C SER A 188 -7.09 -7.04 8.38
N SER A 189 -6.20 -7.98 8.02
CA SER A 189 -6.46 -9.41 8.11
C SER A 189 -6.70 -9.87 9.56
N ILE A 190 -5.97 -9.30 10.53
CA ILE A 190 -6.18 -9.56 11.96
C ILE A 190 -7.56 -9.04 12.42
N LEU A 191 -7.95 -7.83 11.99
CA LEU A 191 -9.27 -7.27 12.32
C LEU A 191 -10.43 -8.11 11.75
N ASN A 192 -10.21 -8.76 10.63
CA ASN A 192 -11.18 -9.65 9.99
C ASN A 192 -11.06 -11.11 10.46
N GLU A 193 -10.18 -11.41 11.40
CA GLU A 193 -9.92 -12.78 11.89
C GLU A 193 -9.55 -13.76 10.76
N GLU A 194 -8.83 -13.28 9.75
CA GLU A 194 -8.44 -14.05 8.58
C GLU A 194 -7.24 -14.96 8.86
N ASN A 195 -7.19 -16.13 8.23
CA ASN A 195 -6.02 -17.00 8.27
C ASN A 195 -5.03 -16.59 7.16
N ILE A 196 -4.03 -15.79 7.53
CA ILE A 196 -3.07 -15.18 6.59
C ILE A 196 -2.25 -16.26 5.87
N GLU A 197 -1.83 -17.32 6.55
CA GLU A 197 -1.06 -18.43 5.94
C GLU A 197 -1.89 -19.15 4.89
N LYS A 198 -3.17 -19.38 5.17
CA LYS A 198 -4.09 -19.99 4.19
C LYS A 198 -4.25 -19.09 2.98
N ILE A 199 -4.48 -17.80 3.20
CA ILE A 199 -4.61 -16.80 2.10
C ILE A 199 -3.37 -16.82 1.21
N ILE A 200 -2.16 -16.76 1.79
CA ILE A 200 -0.90 -16.80 1.05
C ILE A 200 -0.79 -18.09 0.25
N ASN A 201 -1.04 -19.25 0.86
CA ASN A 201 -0.93 -20.55 0.20
C ASN A 201 -1.87 -20.72 -0.99
N GLU A 202 -3.08 -20.18 -0.91
CA GLU A 202 -4.12 -20.35 -1.94
C GLU A 202 -4.11 -19.26 -3.01
N ASN A 203 -3.51 -18.06 -2.71
CA ASN A 203 -3.70 -16.87 -3.54
C ASN A 203 -2.43 -16.04 -3.77
N ILE A 204 -1.24 -16.61 -3.60
CA ILE A 204 0.03 -15.87 -3.72
C ILE A 204 0.17 -15.13 -5.05
N ASP A 205 -0.34 -15.69 -6.14
CA ASP A 205 -0.30 -15.10 -7.48
C ASP A 205 -1.13 -13.80 -7.59
N CYS A 206 -2.12 -13.64 -6.69
CA CYS A 206 -2.91 -12.42 -6.59
C CYS A 206 -2.25 -11.35 -5.72
N VAL A 207 -1.27 -11.70 -4.88
CA VAL A 207 -0.60 -10.77 -3.96
C VAL A 207 0.47 -9.97 -4.70
N GLY A 208 0.22 -8.69 -4.92
CA GLY A 208 1.17 -7.76 -5.53
C GLY A 208 2.09 -7.09 -4.53
N HIS A 209 1.57 -6.82 -3.34
CA HIS A 209 2.26 -6.18 -2.23
C HIS A 209 1.74 -6.70 -0.88
N LEU A 210 2.51 -6.46 0.19
CA LEU A 210 2.11 -6.87 1.52
C LEU A 210 2.52 -5.79 2.53
N HIS A 211 1.58 -5.37 3.39
CA HIS A 211 1.86 -4.50 4.52
C HIS A 211 2.06 -5.30 5.82
N ILE A 212 3.21 -5.08 6.45
CA ILE A 212 3.46 -5.45 7.83
C ILE A 212 2.90 -4.32 8.68
N SER A 213 1.73 -4.52 9.24
CA SER A 213 0.96 -3.53 9.98
C SER A 213 0.30 -4.13 11.20
N GLU A 214 -0.15 -3.29 12.10
CA GLU A 214 -1.02 -3.64 13.23
C GLU A 214 -2.42 -3.06 13.02
N PRO A 215 -3.46 -3.63 13.63
CA PRO A 215 -4.78 -3.01 13.66
C PRO A 215 -4.71 -1.53 14.04
N TYR A 216 -5.40 -0.69 13.26
CA TYR A 216 -5.41 0.77 13.41
C TYR A 216 -4.06 1.44 13.20
N LEU A 217 -3.17 0.81 12.42
CA LEU A 217 -1.80 1.27 12.13
C LEU A 217 -1.00 1.62 13.40
N LYS A 218 -1.23 0.86 14.46
CA LYS A 218 -0.44 0.99 15.68
C LYS A 218 1.01 0.60 15.45
N THR A 219 1.86 0.91 16.41
CA THR A 219 3.26 0.46 16.41
C THR A 219 3.33 -1.06 16.34
N ILE A 220 4.15 -1.58 15.45
CA ILE A 220 4.31 -3.02 15.27
C ILE A 220 4.83 -3.67 16.54
N ASN A 221 4.02 -4.54 17.11
CA ASN A 221 4.29 -5.28 18.33
C ASN A 221 3.77 -6.72 18.27
N LEU A 222 3.68 -7.28 17.07
CA LEU A 222 3.24 -8.66 16.87
C LEU A 222 4.28 -9.65 17.41
N SER A 223 3.80 -10.84 17.80
CA SER A 223 4.70 -11.85 18.33
C SER A 223 5.68 -12.34 17.28
N PRO A 224 6.96 -12.56 17.64
CA PRO A 224 7.95 -13.08 16.71
C PRO A 224 7.54 -14.43 16.07
N SER A 225 6.79 -15.26 16.78
CA SER A 225 6.29 -16.55 16.26
C SER A 225 5.29 -16.37 15.11
N PHE A 226 4.39 -15.38 15.23
CA PHE A 226 3.44 -15.04 14.17
C PHE A 226 4.17 -14.58 12.90
N HIS A 227 5.05 -13.61 13.01
CA HIS A 227 5.81 -13.11 11.87
C HIS A 227 6.71 -14.20 11.24
N LYS A 228 7.32 -15.07 12.04
CA LYS A 228 8.09 -16.21 11.53
C LYS A 228 7.22 -17.19 10.74
N SER A 229 5.97 -17.43 11.16
CA SER A 229 5.03 -18.25 10.41
C SER A 229 4.68 -17.63 9.07
N VAL A 230 4.31 -16.35 9.05
CA VAL A 230 4.02 -15.61 7.82
C VAL A 230 5.23 -15.60 6.88
N ALA A 231 6.43 -15.29 7.39
CA ALA A 231 7.66 -15.27 6.59
C ALA A 231 7.99 -16.63 5.99
N LYS A 232 7.83 -17.70 6.78
CA LYS A 232 8.00 -19.10 6.31
C LYS A 232 7.03 -19.40 5.16
N THR A 233 5.77 -19.02 5.29
CA THR A 233 4.74 -19.26 4.28
C THR A 233 5.02 -18.48 3.00
N LEU A 234 5.43 -17.20 3.11
CA LEU A 234 5.85 -16.40 1.95
C LEU A 234 7.05 -17.01 1.22
N LYS A 235 8.07 -17.47 1.97
CA LYS A 235 9.26 -18.11 1.39
C LYS A 235 8.91 -19.46 0.71
N ALA A 236 8.03 -20.25 1.30
CA ALA A 236 7.56 -21.51 0.73
C ALA A 236 6.79 -21.32 -0.59
N ASN A 237 6.08 -20.21 -0.71
CA ASN A 237 5.35 -19.79 -1.92
C ASN A 237 6.19 -18.93 -2.88
N HIS A 238 7.51 -18.89 -2.71
CA HIS A 238 8.44 -18.16 -3.59
C HIS A 238 8.13 -16.67 -3.75
N TYR A 239 7.51 -16.03 -2.75
CA TYR A 239 7.24 -14.60 -2.79
C TYR A 239 8.55 -13.82 -2.87
N ASN A 240 8.70 -13.00 -3.91
CA ASN A 240 9.94 -12.28 -4.21
C ASN A 240 9.73 -10.78 -4.45
N ARG A 241 8.54 -10.28 -4.05
CA ARG A 241 8.16 -8.86 -4.16
C ARG A 241 8.47 -8.10 -2.88
N PHE A 242 7.98 -6.87 -2.80
CA PHE A 242 8.13 -6.03 -1.63
C PHE A 242 7.12 -6.41 -0.53
N ILE A 243 7.60 -6.33 0.70
CA ILE A 243 6.78 -6.16 1.90
C ILE A 243 7.14 -4.80 2.51
N SER A 244 6.17 -4.08 3.03
CA SER A 244 6.39 -2.74 3.57
C SER A 244 5.94 -2.65 5.02
N ILE A 245 6.78 -2.05 5.85
CA ILE A 245 6.44 -1.71 7.24
C ILE A 245 5.50 -0.50 7.19
N GLU A 246 4.26 -0.68 7.63
CA GLU A 246 3.27 0.39 7.68
C GLU A 246 2.73 0.58 9.10
N MET A 247 2.85 1.80 9.59
CA MET A 247 2.31 2.25 10.88
C MET A 247 2.17 3.77 10.88
N LEU A 248 1.43 4.33 11.83
CA LEU A 248 1.36 5.77 12.03
C LEU A 248 2.27 6.20 13.19
N PRO A 249 2.86 7.41 13.11
CA PRO A 249 3.61 7.96 14.23
C PRO A 249 2.66 8.19 15.41
N ASN A 250 3.01 7.68 16.57
CA ASN A 250 2.35 8.04 17.82
C ASN A 250 3.30 8.91 18.65
N ASN A 251 2.79 9.53 19.73
CA ASN A 251 3.59 10.41 20.58
C ASN A 251 4.74 9.69 21.31
N GLU A 252 4.79 8.36 21.25
CA GLU A 252 5.77 7.49 21.90
C GLU A 252 6.81 6.93 20.92
N ILE A 253 6.60 7.08 19.60
CA ILE A 253 7.57 6.61 18.62
C ILE A 253 8.71 7.62 18.50
N ASP A 254 9.76 7.37 19.23
CA ASP A 254 11.09 7.89 18.94
C ASP A 254 11.67 7.18 17.70
N VAL A 255 12.48 7.87 16.94
CA VAL A 255 13.24 7.36 15.79
C VAL A 255 14.02 6.06 16.16
N LYS A 256 14.43 5.89 17.42
CA LYS A 256 15.02 4.64 17.93
C LYS A 256 14.10 3.43 17.87
N ASN A 257 12.80 3.62 18.01
CA ASN A 257 11.83 2.52 17.88
C ASN A 257 11.67 2.09 16.43
N ILE A 258 11.74 3.03 15.48
CA ILE A 258 11.74 2.71 14.04
C ILE A 258 12.92 1.78 13.71
N ALA A 259 14.12 2.08 14.20
CA ALA A 259 15.30 1.22 14.01
C ALA A 259 15.08 -0.22 14.52
N LYS A 260 14.49 -0.37 15.71
CA LYS A 260 14.18 -1.69 16.28
C LYS A 260 13.15 -2.45 15.43
N ILE A 261 12.12 -1.76 14.93
CA ILE A 261 11.08 -2.38 14.10
C ILE A 261 11.67 -2.81 12.75
N ILE A 262 12.47 -1.96 12.11
CA ILE A 262 13.15 -2.31 10.85
C ILE A 262 14.06 -3.53 11.05
N SER A 263 14.88 -3.55 12.11
CA SER A 263 15.74 -4.70 12.44
C SER A 263 14.92 -5.97 12.66
N PHE A 264 13.86 -5.89 13.46
CA PHE A 264 12.96 -7.01 13.74
C PHE A 264 12.36 -7.61 12.46
N VAL A 265 11.81 -6.77 11.59
CA VAL A 265 11.23 -7.23 10.32
C VAL A 265 12.30 -7.81 9.41
N LYS A 266 13.46 -7.17 9.31
CA LYS A 266 14.60 -7.66 8.53
C LYS A 266 15.04 -9.04 8.99
N ASP A 267 15.26 -9.25 10.28
CA ASP A 267 15.75 -10.52 10.85
C ASP A 267 14.78 -11.69 10.61
N ILE A 268 13.49 -11.41 10.45
CA ILE A 268 12.47 -12.44 10.26
C ILE A 268 12.22 -12.74 8.77
N TYR A 269 12.15 -11.70 7.94
CA TYR A 269 11.67 -11.84 6.56
C TYR A 269 12.80 -11.98 5.53
N GLN A 270 14.00 -11.54 5.82
CA GLN A 270 15.18 -11.79 4.99
C GLN A 270 15.97 -13.00 5.47
#